data_e9452fe106a465cdcd9bcb9fe13f355c
#
_entry.id   e9452fe106a465cdcd9bcb9fe13f355c
#
_cell.length_a   1.000
_cell.length_b   1.000
_cell.length_c   1.000
_cell.angle_alpha   90.00
_cell.angle_beta   90.00
_cell.angle_gamma   90.00
#
_symmetry.space_group_name_H-M   'P 1'
#
loop_
_entity.id
_entity.type
_entity.pdbx_description
1 polymer ?
#
loop_
_entity_poly.entity_id
_entity_poly.type
_entity_poly.pdbx_seq_one_letter_code
_entity_poly.pdbx_strand_id
1 'polypeptide(L)'
;MCIRDSSICITREQKGIGRGQATALIDVCQERDKYFKETGVYIPICSDGGIVHDYHFTLALAMGADFLMLGRYFARFDEAPGNRVSVGGSYMKEYWGEGSARARNWQRYDMGGAQKLSFEEGVDSYVPYAGSLKDNVSLTLSKVRSTMCNCGALTIPELQKNAKLTLVSATSIVEGGAHDVVLKENTIRK
;
A
#
# COMPACT_ATOMS: atom_id res chain seq x y z
N MET A 1 13.82 -5.45 5.16
CA MET A 1 13.75 -4.72 6.45
C MET A 1 12.60 -3.73 6.41
N CYS A 2 11.64 -3.86 7.31
CA CYS A 2 10.42 -3.02 7.34
C CYS A 2 10.70 -1.65 7.97
N ILE A 3 11.52 -0.82 7.36
CA ILE A 3 11.69 0.59 7.76
C ILE A 3 10.68 1.51 7.08
N ARG A 4 9.74 0.93 6.35
CA ARG A 4 8.70 1.60 5.59
C ARG A 4 7.34 1.42 6.24
N ASP A 5 6.40 2.24 5.80
CA ASP A 5 5.06 2.31 6.33
C ASP A 5 4.20 1.17 5.79
N SER A 6 4.01 0.10 6.55
CA SER A 6 3.01 -0.91 6.26
C SER A 6 1.95 -0.93 7.36
N SER A 7 0.72 -1.31 7.03
CA SER A 7 -0.41 -1.27 7.97
C SER A 7 -0.28 -2.21 9.18
N ILE A 8 0.69 -3.13 9.15
CA ILE A 8 0.92 -4.14 10.20
C ILE A 8 2.37 -4.23 10.67
N CYS A 9 3.27 -3.43 10.09
CA CYS A 9 4.65 -3.32 10.53
C CYS A 9 4.79 -2.18 11.54
N ILE A 10 5.25 -2.49 12.75
CA ILE A 10 5.46 -1.52 13.84
C ILE A 10 6.96 -1.27 14.13
N THR A 11 7.85 -1.65 13.22
CA THR A 11 9.31 -1.41 13.37
C THR A 11 9.62 0.06 13.61
N ARG A 12 8.92 0.97 12.90
CA ARG A 12 9.11 2.42 13.06
C ARG A 12 8.73 2.90 14.46
N GLU A 13 7.65 2.39 15.00
CA GLU A 13 7.18 2.70 16.34
C GLU A 13 8.12 2.11 17.40
N GLN A 14 8.52 0.84 17.24
CA GLN A 14 9.37 0.13 18.20
C GLN A 14 10.81 0.64 18.24
N LYS A 15 11.35 1.06 17.11
CA LYS A 15 12.78 1.42 16.96
C LYS A 15 13.02 2.92 16.74
N GLY A 16 11.98 3.71 16.51
CA GLY A 16 12.10 5.13 16.22
C GLY A 16 12.82 5.43 14.90
N ILE A 17 12.84 4.49 13.94
CA ILE A 17 13.50 4.61 12.64
C ILE A 17 12.49 4.48 11.51
N GLY A 18 12.73 5.15 10.41
CA GLY A 18 11.91 5.03 9.21
C GLY A 18 11.84 6.31 8.41
N ARG A 19 11.19 6.23 7.26
CA ARG A 19 10.98 7.35 6.34
C ARG A 19 9.57 7.29 5.77
N GLY A 20 8.92 8.41 5.56
CA GLY A 20 7.61 8.47 4.89
C GLY A 20 7.70 7.88 3.48
N GLN A 21 6.73 7.04 3.10
CA GLN A 21 6.79 6.25 1.86
C GLN A 21 6.92 7.13 0.60
N ALA A 22 6.17 8.23 0.51
CA ALA A 22 6.26 9.14 -0.63
C ALA A 22 7.67 9.74 -0.78
N THR A 23 8.26 10.22 0.32
CA THR A 23 9.62 10.77 0.32
C THR A 23 10.65 9.70 -0.06
N ALA A 24 10.56 8.51 0.54
CA ALA A 24 11.49 7.42 0.24
C ALA A 24 11.41 7.00 -1.24
N LEU A 25 10.21 6.94 -1.80
CA LEU A 25 10.00 6.58 -3.20
C LEU A 25 10.61 7.61 -4.14
N ILE A 26 10.35 8.90 -3.89
CA ILE A 26 10.90 10.00 -4.71
C ILE A 26 12.43 9.96 -4.69
N ASP A 27 13.05 9.85 -3.52
CA ASP A 27 14.51 9.81 -3.39
C ASP A 27 15.12 8.63 -4.15
N VAL A 28 14.55 7.44 -3.98
CA VAL A 28 15.05 6.22 -4.64
C VAL A 28 14.87 6.30 -6.16
N CYS A 29 13.74 6.83 -6.64
CA CYS A 29 13.49 6.99 -8.07
C CYS A 29 14.46 8.03 -8.70
N GLN A 30 14.78 9.10 -7.98
CA GLN A 30 15.77 10.08 -8.44
C GLN A 30 17.17 9.45 -8.59
N GLU A 31 17.59 8.62 -7.63
CA GLU A 31 18.87 7.91 -7.72
C GLU A 31 18.86 6.84 -8.83
N ARG A 32 17.74 6.13 -9.04
CA ARG A 32 17.56 5.22 -10.18
C ARG A 32 17.73 5.95 -11.50
N ASP A 33 17.11 7.12 -11.66
CA ASP A 33 17.16 7.90 -12.90
C ASP A 33 18.58 8.44 -13.17
N LYS A 34 19.30 8.81 -12.12
CA LYS A 34 20.71 9.20 -12.21
C LYS A 34 21.59 8.01 -12.64
N TYR A 35 21.43 6.87 -11.98
CA TYR A 35 22.14 5.64 -12.32
C TYR A 35 21.87 5.21 -13.78
N PHE A 36 20.60 5.29 -14.21
CA PHE A 36 20.23 4.99 -15.58
C PHE A 36 20.91 5.91 -16.61
N LYS A 37 21.02 7.22 -16.31
CA LYS A 37 21.72 8.17 -17.17
C LYS A 37 23.22 7.89 -17.26
N GLU A 38 23.84 7.43 -16.18
CA GLU A 38 25.26 7.15 -16.10
C GLU A 38 25.64 5.81 -16.76
N THR A 39 24.78 4.79 -16.63
CA THR A 39 25.12 3.40 -17.00
C THR A 39 24.32 2.86 -18.17
N GLY A 40 23.19 3.45 -18.53
CA GLY A 40 22.23 2.91 -19.48
C GLY A 40 21.40 1.73 -18.93
N VAL A 41 21.58 1.33 -17.66
CA VAL A 41 20.88 0.20 -17.03
C VAL A 41 19.69 0.72 -16.23
N TYR A 42 18.47 0.37 -16.66
CA TYR A 42 17.24 0.71 -15.93
C TYR A 42 16.94 -0.34 -14.87
N ILE A 43 16.75 0.12 -13.62
CA ILE A 43 16.38 -0.71 -12.48
C ILE A 43 14.94 -0.37 -12.06
N PRO A 44 13.97 -1.28 -12.25
CA PRO A 44 12.58 -1.00 -11.86
C PRO A 44 12.45 -0.88 -10.34
N ILE A 45 11.65 0.10 -9.89
CA ILE A 45 11.41 0.38 -8.48
C ILE A 45 10.02 -0.09 -8.07
N CYS A 46 9.97 -0.91 -7.02
CA CYS A 46 8.75 -1.33 -6.35
C CYS A 46 8.41 -0.40 -5.19
N SER A 47 7.24 0.22 -5.19
CA SER A 47 6.71 0.87 -4.00
C SER A 47 6.02 -0.16 -3.11
N ASP A 48 6.63 -0.47 -1.98
CA ASP A 48 6.13 -1.45 -1.02
C ASP A 48 5.68 -0.78 0.28
N GLY A 49 4.39 -0.91 0.60
CA GLY A 49 3.76 -0.35 1.79
C GLY A 49 3.11 1.02 1.60
N GLY A 50 2.32 1.44 2.58
CA GLY A 50 1.62 2.73 2.59
C GLY A 50 0.41 2.86 1.67
N ILE A 51 0.08 1.84 0.89
CA ILE A 51 -1.05 1.83 -0.05
C ILE A 51 -2.32 1.37 0.68
N VAL A 52 -3.22 2.30 0.94
CA VAL A 52 -4.50 2.07 1.66
C VAL A 52 -5.71 2.27 0.74
N HIS A 53 -5.67 3.27 -0.13
CA HIS A 53 -6.75 3.67 -1.03
C HIS A 53 -6.34 3.53 -2.48
N ASP A 54 -7.32 3.40 -3.38
CA ASP A 54 -7.07 3.25 -4.82
C ASP A 54 -6.24 4.40 -5.41
N TYR A 55 -6.46 5.65 -4.95
CA TYR A 55 -5.69 6.80 -5.45
C TYR A 55 -4.20 6.77 -5.03
N HIS A 56 -3.84 6.02 -3.98
CA HIS A 56 -2.43 5.81 -3.64
C HIS A 56 -1.67 5.03 -4.72
N PHE A 57 -2.35 4.18 -5.49
CA PHE A 57 -1.75 3.48 -6.64
C PHE A 57 -1.25 4.51 -7.66
N THR A 58 -2.12 5.42 -8.05
CA THR A 58 -1.77 6.45 -9.04
C THR A 58 -0.69 7.40 -8.53
N LEU A 59 -0.77 7.79 -7.24
CA LEU A 59 0.25 8.64 -6.63
C LEU A 59 1.63 7.96 -6.62
N ALA A 60 1.71 6.68 -6.23
CA ALA A 60 2.97 5.96 -6.18
C ALA A 60 3.58 5.78 -7.60
N LEU A 61 2.75 5.46 -8.59
CA LEU A 61 3.19 5.38 -9.99
C LEU A 61 3.67 6.75 -10.50
N ALA A 62 2.94 7.83 -10.21
CA ALA A 62 3.33 9.19 -10.60
C ALA A 62 4.62 9.67 -9.91
N MET A 63 4.93 9.16 -8.71
CA MET A 63 6.19 9.44 -7.99
C MET A 63 7.38 8.66 -8.54
N GLY A 64 7.20 7.77 -9.51
CA GLY A 64 8.28 7.05 -10.18
C GLY A 64 8.32 5.53 -9.94
N ALA A 65 7.38 4.95 -9.17
CA ALA A 65 7.28 3.50 -9.04
C ALA A 65 6.90 2.85 -10.38
N ASP A 66 7.50 1.71 -10.67
CA ASP A 66 7.17 0.90 -11.84
C ASP A 66 6.07 -0.12 -11.51
N PHE A 67 6.04 -0.59 -10.27
CA PHE A 67 5.04 -1.51 -9.74
C PHE A 67 4.89 -1.37 -8.21
N LEU A 68 3.89 -2.06 -7.65
CA LEU A 68 3.48 -1.89 -6.26
C LEU A 68 3.44 -3.23 -5.51
N MET A 69 3.87 -3.24 -4.26
CA MET A 69 3.68 -4.37 -3.33
C MET A 69 2.55 -4.03 -2.36
N LEU A 70 1.56 -4.92 -2.27
CA LEU A 70 0.28 -4.64 -1.62
C LEU A 70 -0.09 -5.78 -0.64
N GLY A 71 0.21 -5.61 0.64
CA GLY A 71 -0.17 -6.58 1.67
C GLY A 71 -1.65 -6.49 2.05
N ARG A 72 -2.02 -5.39 2.72
CA ARG A 72 -3.38 -5.16 3.22
C ARG A 72 -4.45 -5.21 2.11
N TYR A 73 -4.15 -4.70 0.94
CA TYR A 73 -5.09 -4.68 -0.18
C TYR A 73 -5.53 -6.09 -0.57
N PHE A 74 -4.56 -6.99 -0.76
CA PHE A 74 -4.85 -8.38 -1.13
C PHE A 74 -5.39 -9.24 0.02
N ALA A 75 -5.01 -8.94 1.27
CA ALA A 75 -5.49 -9.67 2.43
C ALA A 75 -7.02 -9.61 2.63
N ARG A 76 -7.70 -8.66 2.00
CA ARG A 76 -9.15 -8.42 2.12
C ARG A 76 -10.01 -9.36 1.29
N PHE A 77 -9.45 -10.12 0.37
CA PHE A 77 -10.19 -10.86 -0.64
C PHE A 77 -10.43 -12.33 -0.28
N ASP A 78 -11.40 -12.96 -0.95
CA ASP A 78 -11.73 -14.36 -0.77
C ASP A 78 -10.51 -15.26 -0.98
N GLU A 79 -9.69 -14.95 -1.98
CA GLU A 79 -8.53 -15.73 -2.39
C GLU A 79 -7.33 -15.62 -1.42
N ALA A 80 -7.35 -14.67 -0.49
CA ALA A 80 -6.32 -14.56 0.55
C ALA A 80 -6.47 -15.68 1.60
N PRO A 81 -5.35 -16.24 2.12
CA PRO A 81 -5.38 -17.41 3.01
C PRO A 81 -5.96 -17.14 4.40
N GLY A 82 -6.05 -15.89 4.86
CA GLY A 82 -6.63 -15.54 6.16
C GLY A 82 -8.11 -15.92 6.25
N ASN A 83 -8.56 -16.38 7.41
CA ASN A 83 -9.96 -16.76 7.63
C ASN A 83 -10.88 -15.53 7.56
N ARG A 84 -12.10 -15.74 7.03
CA ARG A 84 -13.18 -14.77 7.14
C ARG A 84 -13.89 -14.98 8.47
N VAL A 85 -13.96 -13.92 9.27
CA VAL A 85 -14.58 -13.92 10.60
C VAL A 85 -15.60 -12.80 10.71
N SER A 86 -16.54 -12.91 11.65
CA SER A 86 -17.48 -11.84 11.97
C SER A 86 -17.01 -11.11 13.23
N VAL A 87 -16.80 -9.81 13.13
CA VAL A 87 -16.37 -8.97 14.24
C VAL A 87 -17.31 -7.75 14.29
N GLY A 88 -18.02 -7.59 15.40
CA GLY A 88 -18.96 -6.48 15.58
C GLY A 88 -20.04 -6.38 14.49
N GLY A 89 -20.52 -7.53 13.97
CA GLY A 89 -21.54 -7.61 12.91
C GLY A 89 -21.01 -7.36 11.49
N SER A 90 -19.70 -7.13 11.31
CA SER A 90 -19.07 -6.95 10.00
C SER A 90 -18.16 -8.11 9.66
N TYR A 91 -18.10 -8.48 8.38
CA TYR A 91 -17.13 -9.48 7.92
C TYR A 91 -15.72 -8.88 7.80
N MET A 92 -14.76 -9.61 8.36
CA MET A 92 -13.34 -9.28 8.36
C MET A 92 -12.51 -10.46 7.86
N LYS A 93 -11.28 -10.22 7.41
CA LYS A 93 -10.26 -11.23 7.13
C LYS A 93 -9.13 -11.10 8.14
N GLU A 94 -8.61 -12.22 8.61
CA GLU A 94 -7.40 -12.23 9.42
C GLU A 94 -6.20 -11.75 8.60
N TYR A 95 -5.37 -10.91 9.21
CA TYR A 95 -4.18 -10.37 8.57
C TYR A 95 -3.08 -10.10 9.60
N TRP A 96 -1.92 -10.71 9.43
CA TRP A 96 -0.81 -10.62 10.37
C TRP A 96 0.51 -10.30 9.68
N GLY A 97 1.39 -9.60 10.39
CA GLY A 97 2.71 -9.22 9.90
C GLY A 97 3.74 -10.33 10.06
N GLU A 98 4.75 -10.33 9.21
CA GLU A 98 5.92 -11.23 9.28
C GLU A 98 6.63 -11.15 10.64
N GLY A 99 6.71 -9.95 11.24
CA GLY A 99 7.32 -9.72 12.55
C GLY A 99 6.41 -9.98 13.74
N SER A 100 5.23 -10.60 13.56
CA SER A 100 4.33 -10.97 14.64
C SER A 100 4.68 -12.34 15.23
N ALA A 101 4.29 -12.58 16.49
CA ALA A 101 4.40 -13.88 17.12
C ALA A 101 3.67 -14.98 16.34
N ARG A 102 2.53 -14.66 15.73
CA ARG A 102 1.77 -15.58 14.90
C ARG A 102 2.56 -16.07 13.69
N ALA A 103 3.22 -15.18 12.94
CA ALA A 103 4.00 -15.54 11.76
C ALA A 103 5.18 -16.45 12.12
N ARG A 104 5.83 -16.21 13.26
CA ARG A 104 6.93 -17.06 13.75
C ARG A 104 6.49 -18.46 14.12
N ASN A 105 5.35 -18.60 14.77
CA ASN A 105 4.84 -19.91 15.18
C ASN A 105 4.39 -20.78 14.00
N TRP A 106 4.28 -20.21 12.79
CA TRP A 106 3.94 -20.93 11.56
C TRP A 106 5.17 -21.47 10.82
N GLN A 107 6.35 -21.44 11.41
CA GLN A 107 7.59 -22.05 10.90
C GLN A 107 7.94 -21.70 9.44
N ARG A 108 7.57 -20.50 9.00
CA ARG A 108 7.88 -20.05 7.62
C ARG A 108 9.38 -19.96 7.36
N TYR A 109 10.15 -19.71 8.40
CA TYR A 109 11.60 -19.74 8.38
C TYR A 109 12.05 -20.73 9.47
N ASP A 110 12.52 -21.91 9.04
CA ASP A 110 13.10 -22.91 9.94
C ASP A 110 14.47 -22.41 10.47
N MET A 111 14.44 -21.67 11.55
CA MET A 111 15.60 -21.11 12.24
C MET A 111 16.07 -22.00 13.40
N GLY A 112 15.76 -23.30 13.35
CA GLY A 112 16.31 -24.28 14.28
C GLY A 112 16.02 -24.01 15.76
N GLY A 113 14.75 -24.06 16.15
CA GLY A 113 14.31 -23.93 17.54
C GLY A 113 13.47 -22.71 17.83
N ALA A 114 12.52 -22.82 18.75
CA ALA A 114 11.63 -21.76 19.18
C ALA A 114 12.37 -20.60 19.88
N GLN A 115 13.04 -19.73 19.10
CA GLN A 115 13.59 -18.50 19.64
C GLN A 115 12.44 -17.53 19.90
N LYS A 116 12.25 -17.23 21.18
CA LYS A 116 11.33 -16.18 21.59
C LYS A 116 11.83 -14.84 21.06
N LEU A 117 10.94 -14.10 20.37
CA LEU A 117 11.23 -12.71 19.99
C LEU A 117 11.51 -11.89 21.25
N SER A 118 12.55 -11.06 21.21
CA SER A 118 12.75 -10.07 22.25
C SER A 118 11.65 -9.01 22.25
N PHE A 119 11.10 -8.68 21.08
CA PHE A 119 9.91 -7.84 20.87
C PHE A 119 9.31 -8.12 19.47
N GLU A 120 8.05 -7.74 19.29
CA GLU A 120 7.36 -7.88 18.01
C GLU A 120 7.55 -6.63 17.15
N GLU A 121 7.74 -6.83 15.86
CA GLU A 121 7.80 -5.77 14.85
C GLU A 121 6.60 -5.82 13.89
N GLY A 122 5.66 -6.69 14.15
CA GLY A 122 4.41 -6.83 13.39
C GLY A 122 3.25 -7.16 14.31
N VAL A 123 2.05 -6.83 13.88
CA VAL A 123 0.82 -7.10 14.63
C VAL A 123 0.00 -8.19 13.98
N ASP A 124 -0.82 -8.89 14.79
CA ASP A 124 -1.92 -9.75 14.34
C ASP A 124 -3.21 -8.92 14.37
N SER A 125 -3.93 -8.89 13.25
CA SER A 125 -5.03 -7.96 13.06
C SER A 125 -6.11 -8.48 12.13
N TYR A 126 -7.14 -7.68 11.94
CA TYR A 126 -8.19 -7.89 10.95
C TYR A 126 -8.22 -6.76 9.93
N VAL A 127 -8.60 -7.11 8.69
CA VAL A 127 -8.90 -6.14 7.64
C VAL A 127 -10.34 -6.32 7.17
N PRO A 128 -11.04 -5.24 6.77
CA PRO A 128 -12.39 -5.35 6.24
C PRO A 128 -12.43 -6.28 5.02
N TYR A 129 -13.31 -7.26 5.06
CA TYR A 129 -13.56 -8.17 3.93
C TYR A 129 -14.12 -7.39 2.74
N ALA A 130 -13.67 -7.71 1.54
CA ALA A 130 -14.04 -6.99 0.32
C ALA A 130 -14.53 -7.89 -0.84
N GLY A 131 -14.69 -9.20 -0.62
CA GLY A 131 -15.17 -10.13 -1.64
C GLY A 131 -14.08 -10.58 -2.61
N SER A 132 -14.45 -10.77 -3.87
CA SER A 132 -13.60 -11.31 -4.93
C SER A 132 -12.43 -10.39 -5.30
N LEU A 133 -11.24 -10.96 -5.44
CA LEU A 133 -10.04 -10.29 -5.97
C LEU A 133 -10.31 -9.70 -7.35
N LYS A 134 -10.91 -10.48 -8.25
CA LYS A 134 -11.13 -10.12 -9.64
C LYS A 134 -11.92 -8.81 -9.76
N ASP A 135 -13.02 -8.71 -9.03
CA ASP A 135 -13.91 -7.55 -9.13
C ASP A 135 -13.26 -6.29 -8.56
N ASN A 136 -12.59 -6.42 -7.42
CA ASN A 136 -11.90 -5.31 -6.76
C ASN A 136 -10.70 -4.81 -7.55
N VAL A 137 -9.87 -5.71 -8.11
CA VAL A 137 -8.72 -5.33 -8.95
C VAL A 137 -9.21 -4.65 -10.23
N SER A 138 -10.26 -5.17 -10.86
CA SER A 138 -10.84 -4.54 -12.07
C SER A 138 -11.32 -3.12 -11.80
N LEU A 139 -11.98 -2.90 -10.65
CA LEU A 139 -12.42 -1.57 -10.24
C LEU A 139 -11.24 -0.62 -9.96
N THR A 140 -10.23 -1.09 -9.20
CA THR A 140 -9.02 -0.31 -8.90
C THR A 140 -8.28 0.07 -10.18
N LEU A 141 -8.08 -0.86 -11.10
CA LEU A 141 -7.43 -0.59 -12.39
C LEU A 141 -8.23 0.41 -13.24
N SER A 142 -9.56 0.35 -13.20
CA SER A 142 -10.40 1.34 -13.89
C SER A 142 -10.20 2.75 -13.36
N LYS A 143 -10.07 2.91 -12.02
CA LYS A 143 -9.76 4.20 -11.39
C LYS A 143 -8.36 4.71 -11.77
N VAL A 144 -7.36 3.83 -11.74
CA VAL A 144 -5.97 4.18 -12.15
C VAL A 144 -5.96 4.63 -13.61
N ARG A 145 -6.59 3.88 -14.52
CA ARG A 145 -6.68 4.24 -15.94
C ARG A 145 -7.39 5.56 -16.15
N SER A 146 -8.48 5.81 -15.43
CA SER A 146 -9.20 7.09 -15.50
C SER A 146 -8.30 8.26 -15.12
N THR A 147 -7.50 8.13 -14.03
CA THR A 147 -6.53 9.18 -13.64
C THR A 147 -5.43 9.33 -14.69
N MET A 148 -4.93 8.26 -15.27
CA MET A 148 -3.95 8.33 -16.38
C MET A 148 -4.51 9.10 -17.57
N CYS A 149 -5.77 8.85 -17.96
CA CYS A 149 -6.45 9.63 -19.01
C CYS A 149 -6.52 11.12 -18.65
N ASN A 150 -6.87 11.47 -17.41
CA ASN A 150 -6.90 12.85 -16.95
C ASN A 150 -5.52 13.53 -17.02
N CYS A 151 -4.44 12.77 -16.88
CA CYS A 151 -3.05 13.24 -17.03
C CYS A 151 -2.55 13.19 -18.48
N GLY A 152 -3.38 12.79 -19.45
CA GLY A 152 -2.96 12.62 -20.85
C GLY A 152 -1.90 11.55 -21.04
N ALA A 153 -1.96 10.46 -20.25
CA ALA A 153 -0.98 9.38 -20.24
C ALA A 153 -1.61 8.05 -20.64
N LEU A 154 -1.03 7.37 -21.62
CA LEU A 154 -1.40 6.01 -22.06
C LEU A 154 -0.52 4.94 -21.39
N THR A 155 0.65 5.33 -20.90
CA THR A 155 1.64 4.44 -20.27
C THR A 155 2.09 4.99 -18.92
N ILE A 156 2.65 4.12 -18.07
CA ILE A 156 3.21 4.55 -16.77
C ILE A 156 4.34 5.58 -16.94
N PRO A 157 5.31 5.41 -17.87
CA PRO A 157 6.31 6.44 -18.11
C PRO A 157 5.72 7.80 -18.54
N GLU A 158 4.64 7.81 -19.32
CA GLU A 158 3.95 9.06 -19.65
C GLU A 158 3.26 9.68 -18.44
N LEU A 159 2.65 8.87 -17.57
CA LEU A 159 2.10 9.35 -16.31
C LEU A 159 3.19 10.00 -15.45
N GLN A 160 4.34 9.35 -15.27
CA GLN A 160 5.48 9.88 -14.51
C GLN A 160 5.98 11.21 -15.08
N LYS A 161 5.95 11.37 -16.41
CA LYS A 161 6.35 12.60 -17.09
C LYS A 161 5.33 13.73 -17.00
N ASN A 162 4.05 13.40 -17.12
CA ASN A 162 2.98 14.39 -17.27
C ASN A 162 2.36 14.80 -15.93
N ALA A 163 2.35 13.91 -14.94
CA ALA A 163 1.73 14.18 -13.65
C ALA A 163 2.46 15.30 -12.88
N LYS A 164 1.69 16.21 -12.32
CA LYS A 164 2.19 17.27 -11.43
C LYS A 164 1.65 17.04 -10.03
N LEU A 165 2.54 16.69 -9.10
CA LEU A 165 2.19 16.49 -7.70
C LEU A 165 2.24 17.82 -6.96
N THR A 166 1.24 18.07 -6.13
CA THR A 166 1.13 19.29 -5.31
C THR A 166 0.91 18.90 -3.86
N LEU A 167 1.60 19.55 -2.95
CA LEU A 167 1.33 19.45 -1.52
C LEU A 167 0.03 20.18 -1.21
N VAL A 168 -0.84 19.52 -0.48
CA VAL A 168 -2.14 20.06 -0.07
C VAL A 168 -2.25 20.13 1.46
N SER A 169 -3.04 21.07 1.96
CA SER A 169 -3.36 21.18 3.38
C SER A 169 -4.42 20.15 3.81
N ALA A 170 -4.57 19.96 5.12
CA ALA A 170 -5.67 19.15 5.64
C ALA A 170 -7.06 19.67 5.21
N THR A 171 -7.23 20.98 5.09
CA THR A 171 -8.46 21.59 4.58
C THR A 171 -8.75 21.20 3.15
N SER A 172 -7.73 21.24 2.27
CA SER A 172 -7.88 20.82 0.87
C SER A 172 -8.24 19.34 0.73
N ILE A 173 -7.79 18.48 1.65
CA ILE A 173 -8.17 17.06 1.67
C ILE A 173 -9.68 16.92 1.99
N VAL A 174 -10.21 17.71 2.90
CA VAL A 174 -11.65 17.72 3.23
C VAL A 174 -12.46 18.24 2.05
N GLU A 175 -12.06 19.36 1.44
CA GLU A 175 -12.71 19.93 0.25
C GLU A 175 -12.67 19.00 -0.97
N GLY A 176 -11.62 18.19 -1.12
CA GLY A 176 -11.49 17.20 -2.19
C GLY A 176 -12.42 15.97 -2.04
N GLY A 177 -13.09 15.83 -0.88
CA GLY A 177 -14.09 14.80 -0.62
C GLY A 177 -15.52 15.34 -0.72
N ALA A 178 -16.50 14.47 -0.52
CA ALA A 178 -17.88 14.90 -0.35
C ALA A 178 -17.99 15.70 0.97
N HIS A 179 -18.40 16.96 0.88
CA HIS A 179 -18.54 17.86 2.01
C HIS A 179 -19.90 18.59 1.93
N ASP A 180 -20.38 19.10 3.04
CA ASP A 180 -21.67 19.82 3.17
C ASP A 180 -22.89 19.03 2.64
N VAL A 181 -22.79 17.70 2.60
CA VAL A 181 -23.87 16.81 2.20
C VAL A 181 -23.97 15.60 3.13
N VAL A 182 -25.16 15.04 3.27
CA VAL A 182 -25.39 13.79 3.97
C VAL A 182 -25.40 12.66 2.94
N LEU A 183 -24.42 11.75 3.03
CA LEU A 183 -24.35 10.60 2.14
C LEU A 183 -25.46 9.60 2.45
N LYS A 184 -26.22 9.17 1.43
CA LYS A 184 -27.26 8.13 1.57
C LYS A 184 -26.67 6.77 1.85
N GLU A 185 -25.49 6.48 1.28
CA GLU A 185 -24.73 5.26 1.48
C GLU A 185 -23.23 5.57 1.56
N ASN A 186 -22.50 4.73 2.29
CA ASN A 186 -21.01 4.84 2.39
C ASN A 186 -20.33 4.28 1.13
N THR A 187 -20.68 4.81 -0.05
CA THR A 187 -20.19 4.36 -1.36
C THR A 187 -18.73 4.67 -1.62
N ILE A 188 -18.13 5.58 -0.87
CA ILE A 188 -16.76 6.09 -1.12
C ILE A 188 -15.68 5.28 -0.38
N ARG A 189 -16.06 4.43 0.57
CA ARG A 189 -15.13 3.69 1.42
C ARG A 189 -15.15 2.17 1.22
N LYS A 190 -15.65 1.72 0.06
CA LYS A 190 -15.51 0.31 -0.34
C LYS A 190 -14.20 0.07 -1.05
#